data_aca94083bde52baed58cf24290249f66
#
_entry.id   aca94083bde52baed58cf24290249f66
#
_cell.length_a   1.000
_cell.length_b   1.000
_cell.length_c   1.000
_cell.angle_alpha   90.00
_cell.angle_beta   90.00
_cell.angle_gamma   90.00
#
_symmetry.space_group_name_H-M   'P 1'
#
loop_
_entity.id
_entity.type
_entity.pdbx_description
1 polymer ?
#
loop_
_entity_poly.entity_id
_entity_poly.type
_entity_poly.pdbx_seq_one_letter_code
_entity_poly.pdbx_strand_id
1 'polypeptide(L)'
;MHFREPGLTHKGDISTESKAGLAGGVTSYFEMPNVNPTTTTNENLTKKFEIASKKSFSNYSFHLGGSNTNIEEIKKVDINQAAALKVFMGASTGEMLVDSIDALNDIFNYSPLIVVTHCEDPQRV
;
A
#
# COMPACT_ATOMS: atom_id res chain seq x y z
N MET A 1 5.39 -2.76 5.90
CA MET A 1 4.74 -3.63 6.93
C MET A 1 3.38 -4.08 6.43
N HIS A 2 2.80 -5.16 7.00
CA HIS A 2 1.50 -5.70 6.61
C HIS A 2 0.60 -5.83 7.85
N PHE A 3 0.03 -4.72 8.31
CA PHE A 3 -0.83 -4.69 9.50
C PHE A 3 -2.27 -5.17 9.26
N ARG A 4 -2.65 -5.28 7.99
CA ARG A 4 -3.90 -5.92 7.55
C ARG A 4 -5.19 -5.15 7.87
N GLU A 5 -5.13 -3.94 8.33
CA GLU A 5 -6.30 -3.09 8.53
C GLU A 5 -6.40 -2.03 7.41
N PRO A 6 -7.59 -1.83 6.84
CA PRO A 6 -8.89 -2.41 7.18
C PRO A 6 -9.11 -3.84 6.64
N GLY A 7 -10.17 -4.48 7.13
CA GLY A 7 -10.83 -5.64 6.55
C GLY A 7 -10.20 -7.01 6.82
N LEU A 8 -8.95 -7.09 7.25
CA LEU A 8 -8.23 -8.35 7.52
C LEU A 8 -7.72 -8.39 8.97
N THR A 9 -8.43 -7.76 9.88
CA THR A 9 -8.03 -7.54 11.28
C THR A 9 -7.94 -8.82 12.12
N HIS A 10 -8.43 -9.95 11.63
CA HIS A 10 -8.17 -11.26 12.22
C HIS A 10 -6.70 -11.69 12.15
N LYS A 11 -5.89 -11.04 11.28
CA LYS A 11 -4.44 -11.29 11.15
C LYS A 11 -3.60 -10.29 11.95
N GLY A 12 -4.15 -9.09 12.19
CA GLY A 12 -3.52 -7.99 12.90
C GLY A 12 -4.22 -6.68 12.59
N ASP A 13 -4.00 -5.67 13.41
CA ASP A 13 -4.55 -4.33 13.22
C ASP A 13 -3.51 -3.25 13.56
N ILE A 14 -3.81 -1.99 13.21
CA ILE A 14 -2.89 -0.88 13.40
C ILE A 14 -2.54 -0.68 14.88
N SER A 15 -3.49 -0.89 15.80
CA SER A 15 -3.25 -0.72 17.22
C SER A 15 -2.28 -1.77 17.78
N THR A 16 -2.55 -3.05 17.52
CA THR A 16 -1.75 -4.16 18.04
C THR A 16 -0.35 -4.18 17.42
N GLU A 17 -0.27 -4.02 16.10
CA GLU A 17 0.98 -4.12 15.36
C GLU A 17 1.90 -2.90 15.59
N SER A 18 1.33 -1.68 15.72
CA SER A 18 2.14 -0.51 16.04
C SER A 18 2.69 -0.58 17.47
N LYS A 19 1.94 -1.13 18.44
CA LYS A 19 2.44 -1.41 19.80
C LYS A 19 3.55 -2.44 19.79
N ALA A 20 3.38 -3.54 19.06
CA ALA A 20 4.39 -4.57 18.93
C ALA A 20 5.68 -4.04 18.30
N GLY A 21 5.56 -3.24 17.24
CA GLY A 21 6.69 -2.56 16.62
C GLY A 21 7.40 -1.62 17.59
N LEU A 22 6.65 -0.81 18.32
CA LEU A 22 7.20 0.14 19.29
C LEU A 22 7.93 -0.59 20.44
N ALA A 23 7.39 -1.70 20.93
CA ALA A 23 8.04 -2.54 21.93
C ALA A 23 9.38 -3.13 21.43
N GLY A 24 9.50 -3.35 20.11
CA GLY A 24 10.74 -3.77 19.44
C GLY A 24 11.68 -2.62 19.04
N GLY A 25 11.34 -1.35 19.37
CA GLY A 25 12.15 -0.17 19.05
C GLY A 25 11.83 0.47 17.69
N VAL A 26 10.75 0.05 16.99
CA VAL A 26 10.31 0.65 15.73
C VAL A 26 9.38 1.82 16.01
N THR A 27 9.86 3.03 15.75
CA THR A 27 9.12 4.27 16.03
C THR A 27 8.32 4.81 14.83
N SER A 28 8.56 4.26 13.64
CA SER A 28 7.87 4.69 12.40
C SER A 28 7.69 3.50 11.46
N TYR A 29 6.58 3.45 10.73
CA TYR A 29 6.33 2.40 9.75
C TYR A 29 5.65 2.91 8.49
N PHE A 30 5.86 2.20 7.40
CA PHE A 30 5.11 2.32 6.15
C PHE A 30 4.34 1.02 5.92
N GLU A 31 3.02 1.12 5.74
CA GLU A 31 2.17 -0.05 5.62
C GLU A 31 1.70 -0.26 4.18
N MET A 32 1.55 -1.52 3.81
CA MET A 32 1.22 -1.98 2.46
C MET A 32 -0.26 -1.82 2.13
N PRO A 33 -0.61 -1.69 0.82
CA PRO A 33 -1.97 -1.42 0.37
C PRO A 33 -2.87 -2.66 0.27
N ASN A 34 -2.33 -3.88 0.43
CA ASN A 34 -3.08 -5.14 0.27
C ASN A 34 -3.92 -5.49 1.51
N VAL A 35 -4.98 -4.74 1.67
CA VAL A 35 -6.01 -4.81 2.71
C VAL A 35 -7.40 -4.90 2.06
N ASN A 36 -8.48 -4.86 2.80
CA ASN A 36 -9.83 -4.93 2.25
C ASN A 36 -10.75 -3.83 2.83
N PRO A 37 -11.20 -2.87 2.00
CA PRO A 37 -10.87 -2.70 0.58
C PRO A 37 -9.39 -2.35 0.37
N THR A 38 -8.85 -2.68 -0.82
CA THR A 38 -7.46 -2.36 -1.20
C THR A 38 -7.22 -0.85 -1.20
N THR A 39 -6.01 -0.42 -0.84
CA THR A 39 -5.66 1.01 -0.86
C THR A 39 -5.19 1.43 -2.26
N THR A 40 -6.07 1.29 -3.25
CA THR A 40 -5.81 1.61 -4.67
C THR A 40 -6.47 2.90 -5.14
N THR A 41 -7.18 3.59 -4.25
CA THR A 41 -7.79 4.90 -4.48
C THR A 41 -7.33 5.91 -3.44
N ASN A 42 -7.35 7.20 -3.79
CA ASN A 42 -7.02 8.28 -2.86
C ASN A 42 -8.03 8.35 -1.69
N GLU A 43 -9.29 7.98 -1.95
CA GLU A 43 -10.31 7.89 -0.91
C GLU A 43 -9.95 6.82 0.14
N ASN A 44 -9.57 5.61 -0.30
CA ASN A 44 -9.19 4.53 0.61
C ASN A 44 -7.89 4.84 1.36
N LEU A 45 -6.96 5.55 0.71
CA LEU A 45 -5.75 6.05 1.36
C LEU A 45 -6.11 7.02 2.51
N THR A 46 -6.99 7.99 2.27
CA THR A 46 -7.47 8.94 3.27
C THR A 46 -8.16 8.24 4.44
N LYS A 47 -9.06 7.30 4.16
CA LYS A 47 -9.73 6.48 5.20
C LYS A 47 -8.73 5.73 6.08
N LYS A 48 -7.66 5.23 5.50
CA LYS A 48 -6.60 4.52 6.22
C LYS A 48 -5.85 5.46 7.18
N PHE A 49 -5.55 6.69 6.76
CA PHE A 49 -5.00 7.73 7.63
C PHE A 49 -5.96 8.07 8.79
N GLU A 50 -7.27 8.17 8.53
CA GLU A 50 -8.28 8.42 9.57
C GLU A 50 -8.32 7.29 10.62
N ILE A 51 -8.18 6.03 10.20
CA ILE A 51 -8.09 4.88 11.12
C ILE A 51 -6.82 4.99 11.96
N ALA A 52 -5.68 5.22 11.32
CA ALA A 52 -4.39 5.28 11.99
C ALA A 52 -4.29 6.45 12.98
N SER A 53 -4.89 7.60 12.67
CA SER A 53 -4.90 8.76 13.58
C SER A 53 -5.54 8.46 14.94
N LYS A 54 -6.41 7.45 15.01
CA LYS A 54 -7.13 7.04 16.23
C LYS A 54 -6.50 5.84 16.92
N LYS A 55 -5.65 5.06 16.21
CA LYS A 55 -5.20 3.73 16.63
C LYS A 55 -3.70 3.57 16.72
N SER A 56 -2.91 4.30 15.92
CA SER A 56 -1.47 4.10 15.87
C SER A 56 -0.76 4.68 17.08
N PHE A 57 0.20 3.94 17.60
CA PHE A 57 1.08 4.34 18.72
C PHE A 57 2.45 4.83 18.24
N SER A 58 2.75 4.72 16.95
CA SER A 58 4.00 5.18 16.33
C SER A 58 3.71 6.01 15.09
N ASN A 59 4.74 6.66 14.55
CA ASN A 59 4.61 7.43 13.31
C ASN A 59 4.26 6.50 12.14
N TYR A 60 3.44 6.97 11.21
CA TYR A 60 2.93 6.14 10.14
C TYR A 60 2.82 6.90 8.82
N SER A 61 2.97 6.14 7.73
CA SER A 61 2.47 6.49 6.41
C SER A 61 2.06 5.22 5.66
N PHE A 62 1.43 5.38 4.53
CA PHE A 62 0.84 4.30 3.76
C PHE A 62 1.27 4.36 2.31
N HIS A 63 1.40 3.19 1.68
CA HIS A 63 1.59 3.10 0.25
C HIS A 63 0.23 3.14 -0.46
N LEU A 64 0.15 3.91 -1.55
CA LEU A 64 -0.90 3.71 -2.54
C LEU A 64 -0.57 2.44 -3.33
N GLY A 65 -1.56 1.63 -3.65
CA GLY A 65 -1.39 0.44 -4.47
C GLY A 65 -1.61 0.73 -5.95
N GLY A 66 -0.74 0.22 -6.80
CA GLY A 66 -0.97 0.16 -8.24
C GLY A 66 -1.86 -1.01 -8.63
N SER A 67 -2.63 -0.85 -9.70
CA SER A 67 -3.39 -1.89 -10.37
C SER A 67 -3.32 -1.70 -11.89
N ASN A 68 -3.83 -2.67 -12.66
CA ASN A 68 -3.88 -2.53 -14.12
C ASN A 68 -4.77 -1.38 -14.60
N THR A 69 -5.58 -0.76 -13.75
CA THR A 69 -6.65 0.16 -14.15
C THR A 69 -6.70 1.49 -13.39
N ASN A 70 -5.84 1.71 -12.38
CA ASN A 70 -5.96 2.88 -11.51
C ASN A 70 -4.97 4.02 -11.79
N ILE A 71 -4.47 4.14 -13.00
CA ILE A 71 -3.46 5.17 -13.35
C ILE A 71 -3.93 6.60 -13.04
N GLU A 72 -5.23 6.89 -13.16
CA GLU A 72 -5.77 8.21 -12.86
C GLU A 72 -5.78 8.52 -11.36
N GLU A 73 -5.92 7.51 -10.50
CA GLU A 73 -5.75 7.67 -9.06
C GLU A 73 -4.28 7.93 -8.71
N ILE A 74 -3.35 7.23 -9.39
CA ILE A 74 -1.91 7.39 -9.21
C ILE A 74 -1.47 8.80 -9.58
N LYS A 75 -1.93 9.34 -10.73
CA LYS A 75 -1.60 10.70 -11.17
C LYS A 75 -2.09 11.79 -10.22
N LYS A 76 -3.20 11.56 -9.51
CA LYS A 76 -3.83 12.53 -8.62
C LYS A 76 -3.38 12.44 -7.17
N VAL A 77 -2.54 11.47 -6.80
CA VAL A 77 -2.13 11.28 -5.42
C VAL A 77 -1.35 12.48 -4.88
N ASP A 78 -1.64 12.89 -3.66
CA ASP A 78 -0.83 13.87 -2.95
C ASP A 78 0.50 13.24 -2.52
N ILE A 79 1.59 13.74 -3.08
CA ILE A 79 2.96 13.25 -2.78
C ILE A 79 3.36 13.46 -1.32
N ASN A 80 2.68 14.33 -0.58
CA ASN A 80 2.93 14.54 0.85
C ASN A 80 2.13 13.57 1.73
N GLN A 81 1.14 12.89 1.15
CA GLN A 81 0.28 11.97 1.89
C GLN A 81 0.77 10.52 1.76
N ALA A 82 1.08 10.05 0.55
CA ALA A 82 1.51 8.68 0.32
C ALA A 82 3.03 8.51 0.51
N ALA A 83 3.45 7.42 1.16
CA ALA A 83 4.86 7.09 1.33
C ALA A 83 5.53 6.69 -0.01
N ALA A 84 4.84 5.90 -0.82
CA ALA A 84 5.27 5.44 -2.13
C ALA A 84 4.10 4.79 -2.88
N LEU A 85 4.29 4.47 -4.15
CA LEU A 85 3.42 3.61 -4.93
C LEU A 85 3.90 2.17 -4.86
N LYS A 86 3.08 1.26 -4.33
CA LYS A 86 3.38 -0.17 -4.26
C LYS A 86 2.79 -0.91 -5.45
N VAL A 87 3.63 -1.66 -6.16
CA VAL A 87 3.25 -2.48 -7.32
C VAL A 87 3.61 -3.94 -7.05
N PHE A 88 2.65 -4.83 -7.23
CA PHE A 88 2.86 -6.28 -7.20
C PHE A 88 2.88 -6.81 -8.63
N MET A 89 4.05 -7.23 -9.10
CA MET A 89 4.24 -7.81 -10.44
C MET A 89 4.10 -9.34 -10.45
N GLY A 90 3.98 -9.94 -9.27
CA GLY A 90 3.74 -11.36 -9.01
C GLY A 90 3.30 -11.57 -7.55
N ALA A 91 2.99 -12.80 -7.17
CA ALA A 91 2.65 -13.23 -5.79
C ALA A 91 1.56 -12.37 -5.11
N SER A 92 0.64 -11.82 -5.87
CA SER A 92 -0.51 -11.07 -5.35
C SER A 92 -1.81 -11.68 -5.88
N THR A 93 -2.91 -11.40 -5.17
CA THR A 93 -4.24 -11.87 -5.54
C THR A 93 -5.16 -10.70 -5.87
N GLY A 94 -6.11 -10.95 -6.76
CA GLY A 94 -7.16 -9.99 -7.10
C GLY A 94 -6.64 -8.75 -7.85
N GLU A 95 -7.24 -7.61 -7.59
CA GLU A 95 -7.04 -6.35 -8.32
C GLU A 95 -5.63 -5.74 -8.18
N MET A 96 -4.82 -6.23 -7.27
CA MET A 96 -3.49 -5.67 -7.00
C MET A 96 -2.37 -6.32 -7.80
N LEU A 97 -2.63 -7.36 -8.57
CA LEU A 97 -1.65 -7.88 -9.51
C LEU A 97 -1.56 -6.95 -10.73
N VAL A 98 -0.37 -6.45 -11.02
CA VAL A 98 -0.09 -5.63 -12.21
C VAL A 98 0.74 -6.47 -13.16
N ASP A 99 0.08 -7.13 -14.10
CA ASP A 99 0.65 -8.03 -15.10
C ASP A 99 0.56 -7.49 -16.54
N SER A 100 -0.16 -6.39 -16.74
CA SER A 100 -0.22 -5.67 -18.01
C SER A 100 1.05 -4.84 -18.23
N ILE A 101 1.76 -5.11 -19.33
CA ILE A 101 2.94 -4.33 -19.73
C ILE A 101 2.60 -2.85 -19.94
N ASP A 102 1.43 -2.56 -20.52
CA ASP A 102 0.98 -1.18 -20.75
C ASP A 102 0.74 -0.46 -19.41
N ALA A 103 0.07 -1.13 -18.46
CA ALA A 103 -0.14 -0.57 -17.13
C ALA A 103 1.19 -0.34 -16.38
N LEU A 104 2.15 -1.24 -16.49
CA LEU A 104 3.49 -1.06 -15.93
C LEU A 104 4.21 0.14 -16.55
N ASN A 105 4.18 0.26 -17.88
CA ASN A 105 4.76 1.40 -18.58
C ASN A 105 4.11 2.72 -18.13
N ASP A 106 2.80 2.78 -18.02
CA ASP A 106 2.10 3.96 -17.54
C ASP A 106 2.48 4.30 -16.10
N ILE A 107 2.52 3.31 -15.21
CA ILE A 107 2.93 3.49 -13.81
C ILE A 107 4.33 4.09 -13.72
N PHE A 108 5.31 3.50 -14.40
CA PHE A 108 6.69 3.97 -14.34
C PHE A 108 6.91 5.33 -15.02
N ASN A 109 6.12 5.66 -16.04
CA ASN A 109 6.22 6.93 -16.74
C ASN A 109 5.51 8.08 -16.01
N TYR A 110 4.41 7.81 -15.32
CA TYR A 110 3.53 8.87 -14.81
C TYR A 110 3.38 8.93 -13.30
N SER A 111 3.94 7.97 -12.54
CA SER A 111 3.86 8.02 -11.08
C SER A 111 4.63 9.23 -10.54
N PRO A 112 3.99 10.11 -9.73
CA PRO A 112 4.69 11.18 -9.04
C PRO A 112 5.44 10.67 -7.79
N LEU A 113 5.21 9.42 -7.40
CA LEU A 113 5.78 8.78 -6.23
C LEU A 113 6.92 7.81 -6.61
N ILE A 114 7.79 7.52 -5.66
CA ILE A 114 8.73 6.41 -5.77
C ILE A 114 7.94 5.10 -5.92
N VAL A 115 8.31 4.30 -6.91
CA VAL A 115 7.68 3.00 -7.15
C VAL A 115 8.42 1.90 -6.39
N VAL A 116 7.70 1.20 -5.52
CA VAL A 116 8.21 0.06 -4.74
C VAL A 116 7.58 -1.21 -5.27
N THR A 117 8.38 -2.11 -5.80
CA THR A 117 7.89 -3.29 -6.49
C THR A 117 8.07 -4.58 -5.70
N HIS A 118 7.17 -5.53 -5.90
CA HIS A 118 7.39 -6.96 -5.70
C HIS A 118 7.62 -7.57 -7.08
N CYS A 119 8.90 -7.73 -7.43
CA CYS A 119 9.33 -8.17 -8.77
C CYS A 119 9.48 -9.68 -8.81
N GLU A 120 8.41 -10.39 -8.95
CA GLU A 120 8.41 -11.84 -9.18
C GLU A 120 7.79 -12.12 -10.54
N ASP A 121 8.49 -12.88 -11.37
CA ASP A 121 7.96 -13.32 -12.66
C ASP A 121 7.32 -14.70 -12.47
N PRO A 122 5.97 -14.79 -12.49
CA PRO A 122 5.28 -16.05 -12.22
C PRO A 122 5.52 -17.15 -13.24
N GLN A 123 6.15 -16.83 -14.40
CA GLN A 123 6.54 -17.81 -15.41
C GLN A 123 7.93 -18.39 -15.16
N ARG A 124 8.72 -17.79 -14.28
CA ARG A 124 10.11 -18.15 -14.02
C ARG A 124 10.37 -18.65 -12.58
N VAL A 125 9.35 -18.67 -11.76
CA VAL A 125 9.41 -19.13 -10.35
C VAL A 125 8.79 -20.49 -10.20
#